data_69fb149e85ffc728bde1263395543987
#
_entry.id   69fb149e85ffc728bde1263395543987
#
_cell.length_a   1.000
_cell.length_b   1.000
_cell.length_c   1.000
_cell.angle_alpha   90.00
_cell.angle_beta   90.00
_cell.angle_gamma   90.00
#
_symmetry.space_group_name_H-M   'P 1'
#
loop_
_entity.id
_entity.type
_entity.pdbx_description
1 polymer ?
#
loop_
_entity_poly.entity_id
_entity_poly.type
_entity_poly.pdbx_seq_one_letter_code
_entity_poly.pdbx_strand_id
1 'polypeptide(L)'
;DLALTGCGGGKTTSEAQGATTDETTASTEAGSTADGAEAPDLNQDTKGTTITFWHSMGGVNGEAMDYLVNKFNEENTDGITVEAVYQGEYDDTINKLKSAQIGNMGADLVQIYDIGTRFMIDSGWVIPMQELINADGYDISQIEPNIAAYYTVNNELYSMPFNSSTPILYYNKDMFEKAGITEVPTSLEGILAIGDDLKTKGGAGEPLALSIYGWYFEQWLCKQGLSYADNGNGRDAAATAVEFDSNGGALNILNAWKALNDADVAPNVGRAGSDTATTDFTSGKAAITLGSTASLKQILQDVNGSFEVGTAYFPTIKDGDEGGVSIGGASLWALNNNDDAKAAATWKFIKFLISPESQAYWNAETGYFPVTTAADEEQTFKDNVAQYPQFQTAIDQLHDSKPQYAGALLSVFPEARQIVETEIENMINGNETPEKAVESMASQI
;
A
#
# COMPACT_ATOMS: atom_id res chain seq x y z
N ASP A 1 11.56 38.55 -57.85
CA ASP A 1 12.72 38.53 -58.76
C ASP A 1 13.87 37.84 -58.10
N LEU A 2 14.19 36.68 -58.65
CA LEU A 2 15.45 36.11 -59.08
C LEU A 2 16.55 36.04 -58.03
N ALA A 3 17.05 34.94 -57.73
CA ALA A 3 17.61 33.76 -58.41
C ALA A 3 19.02 33.52 -57.83
N LEU A 4 19.18 32.27 -57.40
CA LEU A 4 20.19 31.29 -57.85
C LEU A 4 21.68 31.62 -57.72
N THR A 5 22.38 30.80 -57.06
CA THR A 5 23.39 29.75 -57.39
C THR A 5 24.48 29.80 -56.33
N GLY A 6 25.10 28.77 -55.91
CA GLY A 6 25.35 27.46 -56.44
C GLY A 6 26.44 26.78 -55.62
N CYS A 7 26.43 25.53 -55.69
CA CYS A 7 27.45 24.50 -55.58
C CYS A 7 28.76 24.74 -54.86
N GLY A 8 29.05 23.78 -53.95
CA GLY A 8 30.43 23.50 -53.55
C GLY A 8 30.43 22.19 -52.75
N GLY A 9 30.65 21.10 -53.42
CA GLY A 9 30.78 19.77 -52.81
C GLY A 9 32.08 19.62 -52.01
N GLY A 10 31.98 18.93 -50.94
CA GLY A 10 33.11 18.41 -50.19
C GLY A 10 32.73 17.11 -49.53
N LYS A 11 32.97 16.03 -50.24
CA LYS A 11 33.02 14.69 -49.65
C LYS A 11 34.19 14.62 -48.68
N THR A 12 33.90 14.44 -47.44
CA THR A 12 34.87 13.80 -46.54
C THR A 12 34.30 12.50 -46.03
N THR A 13 34.80 11.44 -46.59
CA THR A 13 34.73 10.11 -46.06
C THR A 13 35.54 10.11 -44.78
N SER A 14 34.89 10.01 -43.62
CA SER A 14 35.56 9.60 -42.41
C SER A 14 35.33 8.07 -42.26
N GLU A 15 36.41 7.34 -42.37
CA GLU A 15 36.48 5.94 -42.03
C GLU A 15 36.02 5.77 -40.58
N ALA A 16 35.02 4.92 -40.40
CA ALA A 16 34.69 4.40 -39.11
C ALA A 16 35.81 3.45 -38.66
N GLN A 17 36.66 3.97 -37.81
CA GLN A 17 37.48 3.06 -37.00
C GLN A 17 36.60 2.37 -36.02
N GLY A 18 36.62 1.03 -36.10
CA GLY A 18 35.89 0.17 -35.19
C GLY A 18 36.26 0.48 -33.74
N ALA A 19 35.29 0.92 -33.01
CA ALA A 19 35.37 0.87 -31.56
C ALA A 19 35.37 -0.60 -31.17
N THR A 20 36.49 -1.09 -30.72
CA THR A 20 36.56 -2.26 -29.88
C THR A 20 35.68 -1.97 -28.69
N THR A 21 34.55 -2.64 -28.63
CA THR A 21 33.77 -2.74 -27.40
C THR A 21 34.61 -3.51 -26.40
N ASP A 22 35.34 -2.77 -25.58
CA ASP A 22 35.72 -3.29 -24.29
C ASP A 22 34.40 -3.56 -23.56
N GLU A 23 34.05 -4.81 -23.43
CA GLU A 23 33.12 -5.26 -22.42
C GLU A 23 33.77 -4.96 -21.06
N THR A 24 33.70 -3.73 -20.63
CA THR A 24 33.74 -3.44 -19.22
C THR A 24 32.42 -3.97 -18.69
N THR A 25 32.49 -5.18 -18.13
CA THR A 25 31.51 -5.61 -17.17
C THR A 25 31.36 -4.46 -16.19
N ALA A 26 30.27 -3.72 -16.30
CA ALA A 26 29.87 -2.79 -15.28
C ALA A 26 29.64 -3.62 -14.03
N SER A 27 30.65 -3.72 -13.17
CA SER A 27 30.43 -4.10 -11.81
C SER A 27 29.53 -3.02 -11.25
N THR A 28 28.29 -3.35 -10.98
CA THR A 28 27.44 -2.55 -10.13
C THR A 28 28.14 -2.51 -8.78
N GLU A 29 28.90 -1.46 -8.55
CA GLU A 29 29.45 -1.22 -7.23
C GLU A 29 28.26 -1.06 -6.30
N ALA A 30 28.15 -1.94 -5.31
CA ALA A 30 27.23 -1.79 -4.22
C ALA A 30 27.49 -0.43 -3.58
N GLY A 31 26.54 0.53 -3.72
CA GLY A 31 26.68 1.83 -3.10
C GLY A 31 26.48 3.03 -4.02
N SER A 32 26.07 2.87 -5.29
CA SER A 32 25.72 4.03 -6.12
C SER A 32 24.22 4.30 -6.07
N THR A 33 23.81 5.57 -5.99
CA THR A 33 22.42 6.02 -6.14
C THR A 33 22.02 5.96 -7.60
N ALA A 34 20.70 6.07 -7.90
CA ALA A 34 20.14 5.98 -9.24
C ALA A 34 20.77 6.94 -10.26
N ASP A 35 21.29 8.11 -9.82
CA ASP A 35 21.97 9.11 -10.66
C ASP A 35 23.48 8.95 -10.70
N GLY A 36 24.03 7.81 -10.28
CA GLY A 36 25.48 7.55 -10.25
C GLY A 36 26.19 8.25 -9.09
N ALA A 37 25.47 8.87 -8.17
CA ALA A 37 26.02 9.43 -6.95
C ALA A 37 26.50 8.32 -6.01
N GLU A 38 27.53 8.60 -5.21
CA GLU A 38 27.99 7.66 -4.18
C GLU A 38 26.94 7.51 -3.07
N ALA A 39 26.93 6.34 -2.39
CA ALA A 39 26.13 6.10 -1.21
C ALA A 39 26.47 7.12 -0.11
N PRO A 40 25.48 7.54 0.71
CA PRO A 40 25.74 8.45 1.80
C PRO A 40 26.76 7.89 2.80
N ASP A 41 27.64 8.75 3.29
CA ASP A 41 28.45 8.43 4.45
C ASP A 41 27.64 8.65 5.71
N LEU A 42 27.26 7.55 6.38
CA LEU A 42 26.45 7.58 7.59
C LEU A 42 27.27 7.92 8.85
N ASN A 43 28.59 8.00 8.74
CA ASN A 43 29.47 8.33 9.84
C ASN A 43 29.56 9.86 10.01
N GLN A 44 28.45 10.48 10.30
CA GLN A 44 28.31 11.94 10.43
C GLN A 44 27.98 12.36 11.86
N ASP A 45 28.42 13.56 12.24
CA ASP A 45 27.88 14.25 13.41
C ASP A 45 26.51 14.86 13.01
N THR A 46 25.45 14.34 13.61
CA THR A 46 24.08 14.79 13.33
C THR A 46 23.56 15.82 14.31
N LYS A 47 24.41 16.35 15.21
CA LYS A 47 24.01 17.34 16.20
C LYS A 47 23.49 18.61 15.51
N GLY A 48 22.27 19.00 15.87
CA GLY A 48 21.60 20.15 15.30
C GLY A 48 20.99 19.92 13.91
N THR A 49 20.97 18.67 13.42
CA THR A 49 20.35 18.33 12.14
C THR A 49 18.84 18.21 12.31
N THR A 50 18.11 18.91 11.43
CA THR A 50 16.66 18.78 11.32
C THR A 50 16.33 18.10 10.02
N ILE A 51 15.44 17.08 10.06
CA ILE A 51 14.90 16.42 8.88
C ILE A 51 13.39 16.65 8.80
N THR A 52 12.89 16.76 7.58
CA THR A 52 11.46 16.92 7.30
C THR A 52 10.89 15.58 6.84
N PHE A 53 9.83 15.14 7.52
CA PHE A 53 9.14 13.90 7.25
C PHE A 53 7.69 14.16 6.83
N TRP A 54 7.34 13.77 5.60
CA TRP A 54 5.98 13.88 5.07
C TRP A 54 5.24 12.56 5.20
N HIS A 55 4.06 12.60 5.80
CA HIS A 55 3.24 11.41 6.00
C HIS A 55 1.75 11.67 5.76
N SER A 56 0.98 10.58 5.69
CA SER A 56 -0.46 10.59 5.41
C SER A 56 -1.29 9.97 6.54
N MET A 57 -0.76 9.93 7.76
CA MET A 57 -1.45 9.32 8.89
C MET A 57 -2.34 10.34 9.60
N GLY A 58 -3.66 10.11 9.54
CA GLY A 58 -4.68 10.90 10.23
C GLY A 58 -5.40 10.10 11.32
N GLY A 59 -6.32 10.74 12.05
CA GLY A 59 -7.08 10.10 13.11
C GLY A 59 -6.21 9.46 14.19
N VAL A 60 -6.61 8.29 14.69
CA VAL A 60 -5.82 7.55 15.70
C VAL A 60 -4.43 7.18 15.18
N ASN A 61 -4.30 6.88 13.89
CA ASN A 61 -3.01 6.56 13.29
C ASN A 61 -2.08 7.79 13.29
N GLY A 62 -2.64 8.98 13.08
CA GLY A 62 -1.90 10.24 13.18
C GLY A 62 -1.45 10.54 14.60
N GLU A 63 -2.28 10.25 15.60
CA GLU A 63 -1.91 10.38 17.02
C GLU A 63 -0.76 9.45 17.39
N ALA A 64 -0.80 8.20 16.89
CA ALA A 64 0.29 7.25 17.11
C ALA A 64 1.58 7.68 16.41
N MET A 65 1.50 8.25 15.21
CA MET A 65 2.65 8.82 14.51
C MET A 65 3.26 9.98 15.30
N ASP A 66 2.43 10.91 15.77
CA ASP A 66 2.87 12.05 16.56
C ASP A 66 3.58 11.60 17.85
N TYR A 67 3.06 10.57 18.50
CA TYR A 67 3.70 9.99 19.68
C TYR A 67 5.11 9.47 19.37
N LEU A 68 5.26 8.70 18.29
CA LEU A 68 6.55 8.14 17.90
C LEU A 68 7.55 9.23 17.52
N VAL A 69 7.12 10.24 16.76
CA VAL A 69 7.97 11.38 16.38
C VAL A 69 8.43 12.14 17.62
N ASN A 70 7.51 12.47 18.54
CA ASN A 70 7.83 13.18 19.77
C ASN A 70 8.78 12.37 20.64
N LYS A 71 8.55 11.07 20.76
CA LYS A 71 9.42 10.17 21.51
C LYS A 71 10.84 10.16 20.95
N PHE A 72 11.00 10.05 19.65
CA PHE A 72 12.30 10.12 18.99
C PHE A 72 12.98 11.47 19.26
N ASN A 73 12.26 12.56 19.11
CA ASN A 73 12.81 13.91 19.32
C ASN A 73 13.27 14.13 20.77
N GLU A 74 12.54 13.59 21.73
CA GLU A 74 12.87 13.73 23.16
C GLU A 74 14.01 12.81 23.62
N GLU A 75 14.06 11.58 23.07
CA GLU A 75 14.93 10.52 23.59
C GLU A 75 16.24 10.36 22.82
N ASN A 76 16.33 10.81 21.54
CA ASN A 76 17.57 10.64 20.81
C ASN A 76 18.69 11.49 21.40
N THR A 77 19.89 10.93 21.46
CA THR A 77 21.09 11.58 21.99
C THR A 77 21.98 12.14 20.88
N ASP A 78 21.53 12.07 19.64
CA ASP A 78 22.28 12.44 18.44
C ASP A 78 22.02 13.89 18.01
N GLY A 79 21.18 14.61 18.74
CA GLY A 79 20.84 16.01 18.44
C GLY A 79 19.98 16.20 17.21
N ILE A 80 19.20 15.20 16.84
CA ILE A 80 18.35 15.20 15.65
C ILE A 80 16.95 15.71 16.03
N THR A 81 16.37 16.54 15.17
CA THR A 81 14.97 16.94 15.23
C THR A 81 14.25 16.47 13.97
N VAL A 82 13.16 15.75 14.13
CA VAL A 82 12.24 15.39 13.03
C VAL A 82 11.06 16.34 13.04
N GLU A 83 10.85 17.03 11.94
CA GLU A 83 9.66 17.82 11.67
C GLU A 83 8.72 16.99 10.82
N ALA A 84 7.69 16.40 11.45
CA ALA A 84 6.69 15.61 10.74
C ALA A 84 5.56 16.51 10.25
N VAL A 85 5.20 16.36 8.98
CA VAL A 85 4.16 17.15 8.33
C VAL A 85 3.13 16.21 7.70
N TYR A 86 1.90 16.26 8.21
CA TYR A 86 0.76 15.57 7.61
C TYR A 86 0.41 16.25 6.29
N GLN A 87 0.36 15.48 5.19
CA GLN A 87 0.16 15.99 3.85
C GLN A 87 -1.22 15.69 3.25
N GLY A 88 -2.10 15.06 4.01
CA GLY A 88 -3.39 14.58 3.53
C GLY A 88 -3.37 13.08 3.27
N GLU A 89 -4.19 12.63 2.34
CA GLU A 89 -4.24 11.23 1.93
C GLU A 89 -2.99 10.82 1.13
N TYR A 90 -2.83 9.54 0.85
CA TYR A 90 -1.68 9.05 0.08
C TYR A 90 -1.53 9.71 -1.28
N ASP A 91 -2.64 9.91 -2.00
CA ASP A 91 -2.62 10.60 -3.30
C ASP A 91 -2.13 12.04 -3.16
N ASP A 92 -2.52 12.73 -2.09
CA ASP A 92 -2.08 14.10 -1.81
C ASP A 92 -0.56 14.15 -1.57
N THR A 93 -0.04 13.21 -0.79
CA THR A 93 1.39 13.18 -0.46
C THR A 93 2.24 12.98 -1.72
N ILE A 94 1.93 11.99 -2.55
CA ILE A 94 2.71 11.74 -3.76
C ILE A 94 2.60 12.91 -4.76
N ASN A 95 1.43 13.52 -4.88
CA ASN A 95 1.23 14.67 -5.77
C ASN A 95 1.98 15.91 -5.28
N LYS A 96 1.98 16.17 -3.99
CA LYS A 96 2.77 17.25 -3.39
C LYS A 96 4.27 17.01 -3.55
N LEU A 97 4.71 15.76 -3.43
CA LEU A 97 6.11 15.40 -3.66
C LEU A 97 6.52 15.68 -5.11
N LYS A 98 5.72 15.27 -6.09
CA LYS A 98 5.96 15.54 -7.51
C LYS A 98 6.13 17.04 -7.76
N SER A 99 5.25 17.86 -7.19
CA SER A 99 5.32 19.33 -7.34
C SER A 99 6.54 19.93 -6.65
N ALA A 100 6.86 19.46 -5.44
CA ALA A 100 7.99 19.96 -4.66
C ALA A 100 9.33 19.61 -5.30
N GLN A 101 9.46 18.45 -5.95
CA GLN A 101 10.70 18.05 -6.62
C GLN A 101 11.05 18.91 -7.82
N ILE A 102 10.06 19.49 -8.50
CA ILE A 102 10.30 20.46 -9.57
C ILE A 102 11.07 21.67 -9.03
N GLY A 103 10.74 22.12 -7.81
CA GLY A 103 11.42 23.24 -7.15
C GLY A 103 12.57 22.86 -6.23
N ASN A 104 12.92 21.58 -6.17
CA ASN A 104 13.91 21.02 -5.22
C ASN A 104 13.59 21.36 -3.75
N MET A 105 12.31 21.28 -3.38
CA MET A 105 11.77 21.65 -2.07
C MET A 105 11.05 20.49 -1.39
N GLY A 106 11.45 19.25 -1.70
CA GLY A 106 10.88 18.05 -1.11
C GLY A 106 11.35 17.79 0.33
N ALA A 107 10.76 16.76 0.93
CA ALA A 107 11.14 16.28 2.26
C ALA A 107 12.46 15.49 2.22
N ASP A 108 12.99 15.17 3.39
CA ASP A 108 14.12 14.24 3.53
C ASP A 108 13.64 12.78 3.62
N LEU A 109 12.47 12.58 4.17
CA LEU A 109 11.80 11.28 4.30
C LEU A 109 10.33 11.44 3.94
N VAL A 110 9.81 10.53 3.15
CA VAL A 110 8.41 10.55 2.74
C VAL A 110 7.78 9.17 2.84
N GLN A 111 6.56 9.13 3.36
CA GLN A 111 5.73 7.95 3.38
C GLN A 111 4.93 7.89 2.08
N ILE A 112 5.14 6.84 1.30
CA ILE A 112 4.44 6.63 0.03
C ILE A 112 3.74 5.27 0.07
N TYR A 113 2.49 5.24 -0.38
CA TYR A 113 1.71 4.01 -0.43
C TYR A 113 2.30 2.98 -1.40
N ASP A 114 1.88 1.73 -1.20
CA ASP A 114 2.37 0.57 -1.95
C ASP A 114 2.33 0.78 -3.47
N ILE A 115 1.24 1.33 -4.00
CA ILE A 115 1.07 1.54 -5.45
C ILE A 115 1.92 2.66 -6.03
N GLY A 116 2.57 3.46 -5.21
CA GLY A 116 3.56 4.44 -5.63
C GLY A 116 4.97 3.89 -5.81
N THR A 117 5.19 2.62 -5.48
CA THR A 117 6.54 2.01 -5.43
C THR A 117 7.27 2.09 -6.76
N ARG A 118 6.66 1.67 -7.86
CA ARG A 118 7.32 1.69 -9.18
C ARG A 118 7.67 3.11 -9.61
N PHE A 119 6.74 4.04 -9.41
CA PHE A 119 6.98 5.45 -9.70
C PHE A 119 8.19 5.99 -8.93
N MET A 120 8.26 5.70 -7.63
CA MET A 120 9.36 6.19 -6.78
C MET A 120 10.70 5.58 -7.19
N ILE A 121 10.75 4.29 -7.52
CA ILE A 121 11.97 3.63 -8.00
C ILE A 121 12.48 4.32 -9.27
N ASP A 122 11.58 4.61 -10.21
CA ASP A 122 11.94 5.19 -11.51
C ASP A 122 12.20 6.71 -11.45
N SER A 123 11.86 7.37 -10.34
CA SER A 123 11.94 8.82 -10.21
C SER A 123 13.38 9.38 -10.22
N GLY A 124 14.35 8.60 -9.77
CA GLY A 124 15.71 9.08 -9.54
C GLY A 124 15.88 9.97 -8.31
N TRP A 125 14.84 10.14 -7.49
CA TRP A 125 14.85 11.04 -6.32
C TRP A 125 15.34 10.38 -5.04
N VAL A 126 15.36 9.06 -4.99
CA VAL A 126 15.51 8.32 -3.74
C VAL A 126 16.93 7.80 -3.55
N ILE A 127 17.29 7.66 -2.28
CA ILE A 127 18.40 6.80 -1.88
C ILE A 127 17.79 5.41 -1.69
N PRO A 128 18.14 4.40 -2.51
CA PRO A 128 17.67 3.05 -2.26
C PRO A 128 17.94 2.64 -0.81
N MET A 129 16.94 2.13 -0.13
CA MET A 129 17.08 1.76 1.29
C MET A 129 18.20 0.73 1.49
N GLN A 130 18.42 -0.12 0.49
CA GLN A 130 19.52 -1.11 0.50
C GLN A 130 20.88 -0.46 0.71
N GLU A 131 21.11 0.75 0.20
CA GLU A 131 22.40 1.44 0.38
C GLU A 131 22.60 1.86 1.84
N LEU A 132 21.55 2.33 2.51
CA LEU A 132 21.60 2.67 3.93
C LEU A 132 21.81 1.43 4.79
N ILE A 133 21.13 0.33 4.44
CA ILE A 133 21.26 -0.96 5.11
C ILE A 133 22.71 -1.47 4.99
N ASN A 134 23.27 -1.44 3.78
CA ASN A 134 24.63 -1.92 3.54
C ASN A 134 25.67 -1.03 4.25
N ALA A 135 25.50 0.28 4.21
CA ALA A 135 26.42 1.22 4.85
C ALA A 135 26.48 1.05 6.38
N ASP A 136 25.37 0.69 7.00
CA ASP A 136 25.27 0.50 8.45
C ASP A 136 25.49 -0.97 8.89
N GLY A 137 25.46 -1.91 7.95
CA GLY A 137 25.49 -3.33 8.28
C GLY A 137 24.22 -3.79 9.01
N TYR A 138 23.08 -3.16 8.71
CA TYR A 138 21.80 -3.50 9.33
C TYR A 138 21.35 -4.90 8.91
N ASP A 139 20.89 -5.70 9.87
CA ASP A 139 20.39 -7.06 9.60
C ASP A 139 18.93 -6.98 9.13
N ILE A 140 18.73 -7.04 7.82
CA ILE A 140 17.39 -6.98 7.20
C ILE A 140 16.53 -8.21 7.51
N SER A 141 17.10 -9.31 7.98
CA SER A 141 16.33 -10.49 8.38
C SER A 141 15.40 -10.25 9.56
N GLN A 142 15.57 -9.13 10.26
CA GLN A 142 14.65 -8.67 11.31
C GLN A 142 13.29 -8.22 10.77
N ILE A 143 13.21 -7.85 9.49
CA ILE A 143 11.99 -7.39 8.85
C ILE A 143 11.21 -8.58 8.30
N GLU A 144 9.89 -8.56 8.49
CA GLU A 144 8.98 -9.60 8.01
C GLU A 144 9.20 -9.85 6.51
N PRO A 145 9.61 -11.09 6.12
CA PRO A 145 10.00 -11.36 4.72
C PRO A 145 8.88 -11.13 3.71
N ASN A 146 7.63 -11.45 4.06
CA ASN A 146 6.49 -11.27 3.17
C ASN A 146 6.23 -9.80 2.88
N ILE A 147 6.51 -8.92 3.82
CA ILE A 147 6.35 -7.48 3.66
C ILE A 147 7.54 -6.90 2.88
N ALA A 148 8.75 -7.27 3.26
CA ALA A 148 9.97 -6.82 2.57
C ALA A 148 9.96 -7.21 1.09
N ALA A 149 9.42 -8.38 0.75
CA ALA A 149 9.35 -8.87 -0.63
C ALA A 149 8.59 -7.93 -1.57
N TYR A 150 7.55 -7.26 -1.09
CA TYR A 150 6.81 -6.30 -1.91
C TYR A 150 7.69 -5.14 -2.38
N TYR A 151 8.52 -4.60 -1.48
CA TYR A 151 9.36 -3.43 -1.73
C TYR A 151 10.76 -3.77 -2.24
N THR A 152 11.02 -5.05 -2.48
CA THR A 152 12.29 -5.54 -3.02
C THR A 152 12.15 -5.79 -4.52
N VAL A 153 12.96 -5.11 -5.32
CA VAL A 153 12.99 -5.25 -6.77
C VAL A 153 14.44 -5.45 -7.20
N ASN A 154 14.69 -6.45 -8.04
CA ASN A 154 16.05 -6.83 -8.46
C ASN A 154 16.99 -7.05 -7.28
N ASN A 155 16.53 -7.73 -6.24
CA ASN A 155 17.28 -8.03 -5.01
C ASN A 155 17.69 -6.79 -4.19
N GLU A 156 17.10 -5.63 -4.45
CA GLU A 156 17.32 -4.41 -3.66
C GLU A 156 16.05 -3.96 -2.96
N LEU A 157 16.14 -3.66 -1.67
CA LEU A 157 15.08 -3.02 -0.92
C LEU A 157 15.14 -1.52 -1.19
N TYR A 158 14.12 -0.97 -1.84
CA TYR A 158 14.10 0.45 -2.22
C TYR A 158 13.53 1.38 -1.15
N SER A 159 12.64 0.87 -0.32
CA SER A 159 12.02 1.60 0.78
C SER A 159 11.90 0.72 2.01
N MET A 160 11.82 1.34 3.18
CA MET A 160 11.67 0.58 4.42
C MET A 160 10.20 0.32 4.69
N PRO A 161 9.77 -0.95 4.80
CA PRO A 161 8.44 -1.25 5.32
C PRO A 161 8.21 -0.56 6.67
N PHE A 162 7.02 -0.03 6.87
CA PHE A 162 6.66 0.62 8.13
C PHE A 162 5.21 0.34 8.52
N ASN A 163 4.25 0.77 7.68
CA ASN A 163 2.83 0.61 7.96
C ASN A 163 2.20 -0.27 6.88
N SER A 164 2.28 -1.55 7.10
CA SER A 164 1.71 -2.56 6.22
C SER A 164 0.40 -3.10 6.77
N SER A 165 -0.56 -3.27 5.87
CA SER A 165 -1.90 -3.76 6.17
C SER A 165 -2.33 -4.82 5.15
N THR A 166 -3.43 -5.51 5.46
CA THR A 166 -4.16 -6.32 4.49
C THR A 166 -5.64 -5.96 4.57
N PRO A 167 -6.41 -6.27 3.53
CA PRO A 167 -7.86 -6.13 3.63
C PRO A 167 -8.39 -7.17 4.61
N ILE A 168 -9.47 -6.83 5.29
CA ILE A 168 -10.09 -7.69 6.30
C ILE A 168 -11.60 -7.47 6.31
N LEU A 169 -12.34 -8.45 6.80
CA LEU A 169 -13.78 -8.36 7.03
C LEU A 169 -14.04 -8.03 8.50
N TYR A 170 -14.82 -6.98 8.73
CA TYR A 170 -15.36 -6.61 10.03
C TYR A 170 -16.84 -6.94 10.08
N TYR A 171 -17.32 -7.52 11.18
CA TYR A 171 -18.74 -7.84 11.31
C TYR A 171 -19.28 -7.54 12.70
N ASN A 172 -20.57 -7.24 12.75
CA ASN A 172 -21.32 -6.99 13.98
C ASN A 172 -21.80 -8.33 14.51
N LYS A 173 -21.15 -8.83 15.55
CA LYS A 173 -21.47 -10.13 16.15
C LYS A 173 -22.89 -10.20 16.68
N ASP A 174 -23.41 -9.10 17.22
CA ASP A 174 -24.77 -9.04 17.78
C ASP A 174 -25.81 -9.26 16.68
N MET A 175 -25.62 -8.67 15.51
CA MET A 175 -26.51 -8.87 14.35
C MET A 175 -26.43 -10.28 13.80
N PHE A 176 -25.25 -10.89 13.75
CA PHE A 176 -25.07 -12.28 13.33
C PHE A 176 -25.77 -13.24 14.29
N GLU A 177 -25.63 -13.01 15.58
CA GLU A 177 -26.32 -13.81 16.60
C GLU A 177 -27.83 -13.73 16.47
N LYS A 178 -28.37 -12.52 16.33
CA LYS A 178 -29.83 -12.32 16.11
C LYS A 178 -30.32 -13.01 14.85
N ALA A 179 -29.51 -13.02 13.79
CA ALA A 179 -29.85 -13.68 12.53
C ALA A 179 -29.66 -15.20 12.58
N GLY A 180 -29.11 -15.74 13.66
CA GLY A 180 -28.80 -17.16 13.79
C GLY A 180 -27.65 -17.65 12.94
N ILE A 181 -26.77 -16.72 12.53
CA ILE A 181 -25.60 -17.02 11.70
C ILE A 181 -24.42 -17.31 12.62
N THR A 182 -23.93 -18.54 12.61
CA THR A 182 -22.84 -19.01 13.48
C THR A 182 -21.47 -18.98 12.82
N GLU A 183 -21.43 -18.96 11.48
CA GLU A 183 -20.19 -18.93 10.71
C GLU A 183 -20.17 -17.70 9.80
N VAL A 184 -19.03 -17.00 9.80
CA VAL A 184 -18.84 -15.86 8.90
C VAL A 184 -18.57 -16.39 7.49
N PRO A 185 -19.27 -15.91 6.46
CA PRO A 185 -18.99 -16.31 5.09
C PRO A 185 -17.55 -16.01 4.69
N THR A 186 -16.97 -16.89 3.88
CA THR A 186 -15.60 -16.76 3.37
C THR A 186 -15.55 -16.27 1.94
N SER A 187 -16.71 -16.01 1.32
CA SER A 187 -16.83 -15.53 -0.05
C SER A 187 -17.92 -14.47 -0.19
N LEU A 188 -17.84 -13.67 -1.26
CA LEU A 188 -18.91 -12.75 -1.62
C LEU A 188 -20.21 -13.49 -1.95
N GLU A 189 -20.09 -14.65 -2.56
CA GLU A 189 -21.22 -15.56 -2.81
C GLU A 189 -21.91 -15.93 -1.50
N GLY A 190 -21.14 -16.27 -0.46
CA GLY A 190 -21.66 -16.56 0.87
C GLY A 190 -22.31 -15.36 1.56
N ILE A 191 -21.75 -14.18 1.40
CA ILE A 191 -22.34 -12.93 1.92
C ILE A 191 -23.68 -12.65 1.23
N LEU A 192 -23.75 -12.82 -0.09
CA LEU A 192 -24.99 -12.66 -0.84
C LEU A 192 -26.09 -13.59 -0.29
N ALA A 193 -25.72 -14.82 0.04
CA ALA A 193 -26.67 -15.82 0.54
C ALA A 193 -27.28 -15.47 1.91
N ILE A 194 -26.53 -14.79 2.78
CA ILE A 194 -27.03 -14.42 4.12
C ILE A 194 -27.60 -12.99 4.22
N GLY A 195 -27.58 -12.24 3.12
CA GLY A 195 -27.98 -10.84 3.12
C GLY A 195 -29.39 -10.61 3.62
N ASP A 196 -30.34 -11.42 3.18
CA ASP A 196 -31.73 -11.29 3.59
C ASP A 196 -31.92 -11.57 5.09
N ASP A 197 -31.30 -12.61 5.62
CA ASP A 197 -31.35 -12.92 7.05
C ASP A 197 -30.71 -11.81 7.91
N LEU A 198 -29.64 -11.21 7.47
CA LEU A 198 -29.03 -10.07 8.17
C LEU A 198 -29.99 -8.87 8.25
N LYS A 199 -30.77 -8.62 7.20
CA LYS A 199 -31.79 -7.56 7.22
C LYS A 199 -32.98 -7.91 8.08
N THR A 200 -33.61 -9.05 7.79
CA THR A 200 -34.94 -9.40 8.36
C THR A 200 -34.85 -9.91 9.79
N LYS A 201 -33.80 -10.63 10.13
CA LYS A 201 -33.57 -11.22 11.47
C LYS A 201 -32.51 -10.46 12.26
N GLY A 202 -31.43 -10.05 11.60
CA GLY A 202 -30.34 -9.35 12.23
C GLY A 202 -30.58 -7.87 12.51
N GLY A 203 -31.54 -7.27 11.82
CA GLY A 203 -31.88 -5.85 11.97
C GLY A 203 -30.92 -4.91 11.26
N ALA A 204 -30.12 -5.42 10.30
CA ALA A 204 -29.21 -4.58 9.53
C ALA A 204 -29.98 -3.65 8.55
N GLY A 205 -29.63 -2.39 8.53
CA GLY A 205 -30.09 -1.48 7.50
C GLY A 205 -29.49 -1.82 6.13
N GLU A 206 -28.24 -2.23 6.13
CA GLU A 206 -27.55 -2.82 4.98
C GLU A 206 -26.71 -4.01 5.43
N PRO A 207 -26.77 -5.15 4.73
CA PRO A 207 -25.96 -6.32 5.09
C PRO A 207 -24.48 -6.07 5.00
N LEU A 208 -24.02 -5.42 3.91
CA LEU A 208 -22.63 -5.12 3.62
C LEU A 208 -22.47 -3.67 3.21
N ALA A 209 -21.63 -2.93 3.91
CA ALA A 209 -21.12 -1.65 3.48
C ALA A 209 -19.80 -1.84 2.76
N LEU A 210 -19.80 -1.67 1.44
CA LEU A 210 -18.65 -1.89 0.56
C LEU A 210 -18.31 -0.60 -0.17
N SER A 211 -17.20 0.03 0.21
CA SER A 211 -16.71 1.22 -0.49
C SER A 211 -16.25 0.87 -1.90
N ILE A 212 -16.45 1.80 -2.82
CA ILE A 212 -15.81 1.76 -4.14
C ILE A 212 -14.35 2.11 -3.93
N TYR A 213 -13.51 1.08 -3.91
CA TYR A 213 -12.08 1.20 -3.66
C TYR A 213 -11.30 0.24 -4.56
N GLY A 214 -10.43 0.78 -5.41
CA GLY A 214 -9.65 -0.01 -6.36
C GLY A 214 -8.73 -1.04 -5.69
N TRP A 215 -8.35 -0.80 -4.44
CA TRP A 215 -7.59 -1.76 -3.66
C TRP A 215 -8.31 -3.10 -3.52
N TYR A 216 -9.63 -3.11 -3.33
CA TYR A 216 -10.40 -4.35 -3.26
C TYR A 216 -10.40 -5.10 -4.59
N PHE A 217 -10.46 -4.39 -5.70
CA PHE A 217 -10.32 -4.98 -7.03
C PHE A 217 -8.97 -5.70 -7.19
N GLU A 218 -7.90 -5.05 -6.77
CA GLU A 218 -6.55 -5.63 -6.77
C GLU A 218 -6.48 -6.88 -5.88
N GLN A 219 -7.07 -6.81 -4.69
CA GLN A 219 -7.11 -7.93 -3.75
C GLN A 219 -7.91 -9.13 -4.31
N TRP A 220 -9.02 -8.88 -4.97
CA TRP A 220 -9.82 -9.95 -5.55
C TRP A 220 -9.17 -10.59 -6.78
N LEU A 221 -8.30 -9.92 -7.46
CA LEU A 221 -7.42 -10.58 -8.43
C LEU A 221 -6.46 -11.55 -7.73
N CYS A 222 -5.82 -11.11 -6.66
CA CYS A 222 -4.96 -11.97 -5.84
C CYS A 222 -5.72 -13.16 -5.24
N LYS A 223 -6.94 -12.95 -4.76
CA LYS A 223 -7.79 -14.02 -4.22
C LYS A 223 -8.19 -15.06 -5.25
N GLN A 224 -8.21 -14.71 -6.52
CA GLN A 224 -8.42 -15.63 -7.62
C GLN A 224 -7.11 -16.26 -8.14
N GLY A 225 -5.95 -15.82 -7.65
CA GLY A 225 -4.65 -16.23 -8.14
C GLY A 225 -4.34 -15.70 -9.55
N LEU A 226 -4.92 -14.56 -9.92
CA LEU A 226 -4.82 -13.98 -11.25
C LEU A 226 -4.00 -12.68 -11.26
N SER A 227 -3.30 -12.45 -12.37
CA SER A 227 -2.46 -11.27 -12.53
C SER A 227 -3.26 -10.03 -12.90
N TYR A 228 -2.83 -8.88 -12.40
CA TYR A 228 -3.31 -7.56 -12.82
C TYR A 228 -2.73 -7.18 -14.19
N ALA A 229 -1.43 -7.38 -14.37
CA ALA A 229 -0.67 -6.95 -15.53
C ALA A 229 0.30 -8.03 -16.02
N ASP A 230 0.85 -7.83 -17.20
CA ASP A 230 1.85 -8.71 -17.81
C ASP A 230 3.23 -8.61 -17.12
N ASN A 231 4.20 -9.35 -17.65
CA ASN A 231 5.57 -9.38 -17.14
C ASN A 231 5.65 -9.69 -15.63
N GLY A 232 4.88 -10.69 -15.20
CA GLY A 232 4.84 -11.09 -13.79
C GLY A 232 4.30 -9.99 -12.89
N ASN A 233 3.21 -9.34 -13.27
CA ASN A 233 2.67 -8.17 -12.57
C ASN A 233 3.64 -6.99 -12.53
N GLY A 234 4.43 -6.80 -13.56
CA GLY A 234 5.42 -5.73 -13.63
C GLY A 234 6.65 -5.96 -12.76
N ARG A 235 6.84 -7.18 -12.22
CA ARG A 235 7.97 -7.51 -11.34
C ARG A 235 9.16 -8.09 -12.08
N ASP A 236 8.92 -8.84 -13.17
CA ASP A 236 9.98 -9.43 -14.00
C ASP A 236 10.53 -8.42 -15.01
N ALA A 237 9.68 -7.54 -15.49
CA ALA A 237 9.99 -6.41 -16.35
C ALA A 237 8.87 -5.37 -16.21
N ALA A 238 9.08 -4.16 -16.74
CA ALA A 238 8.04 -3.14 -16.75
C ALA A 238 6.76 -3.64 -17.43
N ALA A 239 5.61 -3.46 -16.80
CA ALA A 239 4.33 -3.85 -17.37
C ALA A 239 4.04 -3.02 -18.63
N THR A 240 3.49 -3.66 -19.65
CA THR A 240 3.10 -3.03 -20.92
C THR A 240 1.61 -3.07 -21.18
N ALA A 241 0.89 -3.96 -20.49
CA ALA A 241 -0.56 -4.13 -20.63
C ALA A 241 -1.15 -4.77 -19.37
N VAL A 242 -2.41 -4.49 -19.12
CA VAL A 242 -3.17 -5.24 -18.13
C VAL A 242 -3.51 -6.63 -18.65
N GLU A 243 -3.71 -7.58 -17.73
CA GLU A 243 -4.14 -8.95 -18.06
C GLU A 243 -5.50 -9.29 -17.43
N PHE A 244 -6.02 -8.45 -16.55
CA PHE A 244 -7.24 -8.76 -15.80
C PHE A 244 -8.50 -8.85 -16.68
N ASP A 245 -8.48 -8.30 -17.88
CA ASP A 245 -9.54 -8.46 -18.89
C ASP A 245 -9.46 -9.83 -19.55
N SER A 246 -8.30 -10.20 -20.06
CA SER A 246 -8.11 -11.46 -20.79
C SER A 246 -8.14 -12.71 -19.91
N ASN A 247 -7.76 -12.59 -18.64
CA ASN A 247 -7.79 -13.74 -17.71
C ASN A 247 -9.16 -13.95 -17.03
N GLY A 248 -10.13 -13.08 -17.28
CA GLY A 248 -11.48 -13.17 -16.71
C GLY A 248 -11.61 -12.68 -15.28
N GLY A 249 -10.51 -12.28 -14.64
CA GLY A 249 -10.51 -11.88 -13.23
C GLY A 249 -11.35 -10.65 -12.95
N ALA A 250 -11.23 -9.63 -13.79
CA ALA A 250 -11.98 -8.39 -13.62
C ALA A 250 -13.49 -8.61 -13.79
N LEU A 251 -13.90 -9.38 -14.79
CA LEU A 251 -15.32 -9.67 -15.01
C LEU A 251 -15.94 -10.44 -13.85
N ASN A 252 -15.22 -11.41 -13.30
CA ASN A 252 -15.66 -12.13 -12.10
C ASN A 252 -15.91 -11.17 -10.91
N ILE A 253 -15.00 -10.24 -10.72
CA ILE A 253 -15.10 -9.23 -9.65
C ILE A 253 -16.32 -8.34 -9.86
N LEU A 254 -16.48 -7.79 -11.07
CA LEU A 254 -17.56 -6.85 -11.36
C LEU A 254 -18.93 -7.52 -11.35
N ASN A 255 -19.04 -8.76 -11.83
CA ASN A 255 -20.26 -9.54 -11.74
C ASN A 255 -20.67 -9.79 -10.29
N ALA A 256 -19.72 -10.14 -9.42
CA ALA A 256 -19.99 -10.34 -8.00
C ALA A 256 -20.43 -9.04 -7.31
N TRP A 257 -19.75 -7.95 -7.61
CA TRP A 257 -20.10 -6.62 -7.05
C TRP A 257 -21.50 -6.20 -7.48
N LYS A 258 -21.79 -6.35 -8.77
CA LYS A 258 -23.12 -6.04 -9.32
C LYS A 258 -24.20 -6.89 -8.68
N ALA A 259 -23.97 -8.19 -8.50
CA ALA A 259 -24.94 -9.08 -7.86
C ALA A 259 -25.27 -8.65 -6.42
N LEU A 260 -24.28 -8.24 -5.64
CA LEU A 260 -24.48 -7.70 -4.30
C LEU A 260 -25.29 -6.40 -4.31
N ASN A 261 -25.00 -5.53 -5.26
CA ASN A 261 -25.72 -4.26 -5.42
C ASN A 261 -27.17 -4.48 -5.89
N ASP A 262 -27.38 -5.30 -6.90
CA ASP A 262 -28.71 -5.61 -7.45
C ASP A 262 -29.63 -6.30 -6.42
N ALA A 263 -29.07 -7.10 -5.55
CA ALA A 263 -29.82 -7.79 -4.47
C ALA A 263 -30.05 -6.90 -3.24
N ASP A 264 -29.60 -5.65 -3.28
CA ASP A 264 -29.67 -4.72 -2.16
C ASP A 264 -28.94 -5.23 -0.89
N VAL A 265 -27.90 -6.02 -1.11
CA VAL A 265 -27.01 -6.52 -0.05
C VAL A 265 -25.88 -5.51 0.21
N ALA A 266 -25.33 -4.94 -0.85
CA ALA A 266 -24.32 -3.90 -0.78
C ALA A 266 -24.77 -2.69 -1.63
N PRO A 267 -25.55 -1.78 -1.08
CA PRO A 267 -25.93 -0.55 -1.79
C PRO A 267 -24.72 0.34 -2.00
N ASN A 268 -24.82 1.28 -2.94
CA ASN A 268 -23.74 2.24 -3.19
C ASN A 268 -23.58 3.17 -1.98
N VAL A 269 -22.45 3.07 -1.31
CA VAL A 269 -22.05 3.91 -0.17
C VAL A 269 -20.93 4.89 -0.54
N GLY A 270 -20.64 5.01 -1.83
CA GLY A 270 -19.62 5.92 -2.34
C GLY A 270 -18.20 5.34 -2.30
N ARG A 271 -17.25 6.21 -2.61
CA ARG A 271 -15.83 5.86 -2.62
C ARG A 271 -15.25 5.81 -1.21
N ALA A 272 -14.14 5.12 -1.06
CA ALA A 272 -13.46 4.93 0.23
C ALA A 272 -13.17 6.24 0.97
N GLY A 273 -12.79 7.30 0.25
CA GLY A 273 -12.49 8.61 0.85
C GLY A 273 -13.67 9.33 1.48
N SER A 274 -14.91 8.87 1.25
CA SER A 274 -16.10 9.40 1.93
C SER A 274 -16.28 8.86 3.34
N ASP A 275 -15.60 7.78 3.70
CA ASP A 275 -15.70 7.04 4.97
C ASP A 275 -17.10 6.54 5.33
N THR A 276 -18.03 6.57 4.37
CA THR A 276 -19.43 6.18 4.60
C THR A 276 -19.56 4.72 5.00
N ALA A 277 -18.84 3.81 4.34
CA ALA A 277 -18.90 2.39 4.66
C ALA A 277 -18.47 2.11 6.11
N THR A 278 -17.37 2.69 6.53
CA THR A 278 -16.86 2.55 7.90
C THR A 278 -17.85 3.13 8.92
N THR A 279 -18.38 4.31 8.65
CA THR A 279 -19.37 4.95 9.52
C THR A 279 -20.67 4.15 9.61
N ASP A 280 -21.14 3.61 8.49
CA ASP A 280 -22.34 2.75 8.48
C ASP A 280 -22.13 1.50 9.35
N PHE A 281 -20.94 0.94 9.35
CA PHE A 281 -20.60 -0.18 10.22
C PHE A 281 -20.50 0.23 11.68
N THR A 282 -19.72 1.25 12.01
CA THR A 282 -19.47 1.66 13.40
C THR A 282 -20.71 2.23 14.09
N SER A 283 -21.66 2.78 13.32
CA SER A 283 -22.95 3.27 13.82
C SER A 283 -24.00 2.16 14.01
N GLY A 284 -23.71 0.93 13.59
CA GLY A 284 -24.64 -0.19 13.69
C GLY A 284 -25.66 -0.26 12.55
N LYS A 285 -25.48 0.47 11.47
CA LYS A 285 -26.32 0.38 10.28
C LYS A 285 -25.99 -0.82 9.40
N ALA A 286 -24.71 -1.08 9.19
CA ALA A 286 -24.22 -2.20 8.38
C ALA A 286 -23.80 -3.37 9.27
N ALA A 287 -24.16 -4.60 8.87
CA ALA A 287 -23.75 -5.81 9.58
C ALA A 287 -22.29 -6.20 9.29
N ILE A 288 -21.83 -5.93 8.08
CA ILE A 288 -20.48 -6.26 7.61
C ILE A 288 -19.91 -5.03 6.91
N THR A 289 -18.62 -4.81 7.08
CA THR A 289 -17.85 -3.94 6.18
C THR A 289 -16.53 -4.60 5.82
N LEU A 290 -16.04 -4.34 4.61
CA LEU A 290 -14.69 -4.69 4.23
C LEU A 290 -13.83 -3.44 4.43
N GLY A 291 -12.64 -3.63 4.96
CA GLY A 291 -11.75 -2.53 5.25
C GLY A 291 -10.31 -3.00 5.37
N SER A 292 -9.47 -2.10 5.84
CA SER A 292 -8.06 -2.38 6.14
C SER A 292 -7.88 -2.78 7.59
N THR A 293 -6.91 -3.65 7.87
CA THR A 293 -6.43 -3.90 9.23
C THR A 293 -5.95 -2.63 9.92
N ALA A 294 -5.51 -1.64 9.14
CA ALA A 294 -5.07 -0.32 9.62
C ALA A 294 -6.18 0.49 10.31
N SER A 295 -7.44 0.13 10.12
CA SER A 295 -8.58 0.81 10.72
C SER A 295 -9.06 0.15 12.02
N LEU A 296 -8.42 -0.93 12.44
CA LEU A 296 -8.94 -1.77 13.53
C LEU A 296 -9.10 -0.99 14.84
N LYS A 297 -8.07 -0.27 15.26
CA LYS A 297 -8.14 0.52 16.51
C LYS A 297 -9.20 1.62 16.42
N GLN A 298 -9.27 2.33 15.31
CA GLN A 298 -10.26 3.38 15.07
C GLN A 298 -11.69 2.82 15.13
N ILE A 299 -11.92 1.67 14.49
CA ILE A 299 -13.23 1.00 14.50
C ILE A 299 -13.65 0.60 15.91
N LEU A 300 -12.75 -0.01 16.67
CA LEU A 300 -13.04 -0.40 18.05
C LEU A 300 -13.36 0.83 18.92
N GLN A 301 -12.63 1.91 18.73
CA GLN A 301 -12.84 3.16 19.45
C GLN A 301 -14.18 3.82 19.08
N ASP A 302 -14.51 3.86 17.80
CA ASP A 302 -15.75 4.47 17.30
C ASP A 302 -16.98 3.65 17.70
N VAL A 303 -16.89 2.32 17.70
CA VAL A 303 -17.96 1.43 18.19
C VAL A 303 -18.15 1.59 19.70
N ASN A 304 -17.06 1.78 20.43
CA ASN A 304 -17.07 2.08 21.87
C ASN A 304 -17.97 1.15 22.69
N GLY A 305 -17.94 -0.14 22.40
CA GLY A 305 -18.69 -1.15 23.15
C GLY A 305 -20.20 -1.21 22.85
N SER A 306 -20.71 -0.44 21.88
CA SER A 306 -22.13 -0.44 21.52
C SER A 306 -22.57 -1.80 20.92
N PHE A 307 -21.67 -2.52 20.33
CA PHE A 307 -21.83 -3.91 19.91
C PHE A 307 -20.46 -4.61 19.89
N GLU A 308 -20.47 -5.93 19.81
CA GLU A 308 -19.23 -6.70 19.73
C GLU A 308 -18.75 -6.79 18.28
N VAL A 309 -17.50 -6.33 18.04
CA VAL A 309 -16.88 -6.36 16.72
C VAL A 309 -16.17 -7.69 16.53
N GLY A 310 -16.46 -8.34 15.41
CA GLY A 310 -15.72 -9.51 14.95
C GLY A 310 -14.85 -9.17 13.75
N THR A 311 -13.82 -9.96 13.54
CA THR A 311 -12.95 -9.91 12.35
C THR A 311 -12.86 -11.28 11.72
N ALA A 312 -12.74 -11.30 10.39
CA ALA A 312 -12.55 -12.52 9.61
C ALA A 312 -11.68 -12.21 8.39
N TYR A 313 -11.18 -13.24 7.73
CA TYR A 313 -10.38 -13.06 6.51
C TYR A 313 -11.19 -12.35 5.43
N PHE A 314 -10.49 -11.56 4.63
CA PHE A 314 -11.06 -10.94 3.45
C PHE A 314 -11.68 -12.02 2.55
N PRO A 315 -12.94 -11.86 2.11
CA PRO A 315 -13.63 -12.92 1.39
C PRO A 315 -13.06 -13.11 -0.03
N THR A 316 -13.17 -14.32 -0.52
CA THR A 316 -12.99 -14.63 -1.94
C THR A 316 -14.23 -14.20 -2.74
N ILE A 317 -14.16 -14.26 -4.07
CA ILE A 317 -15.33 -14.04 -4.92
C ILE A 317 -16.29 -15.22 -4.78
N LYS A 318 -15.79 -16.43 -5.00
CA LYS A 318 -16.54 -17.69 -4.93
C LYS A 318 -15.93 -18.63 -3.91
N ASP A 319 -16.76 -19.48 -3.35
CA ASP A 319 -16.26 -20.59 -2.53
C ASP A 319 -15.30 -21.44 -3.36
N GLY A 320 -14.15 -21.76 -2.79
CA GLY A 320 -13.12 -22.56 -3.45
C GLY A 320 -12.11 -21.79 -4.27
N ASP A 321 -12.21 -20.47 -4.40
CA ASP A 321 -11.14 -19.67 -4.97
C ASP A 321 -9.87 -19.83 -4.13
N GLU A 322 -8.76 -20.12 -4.79
CA GLU A 322 -7.46 -20.34 -4.15
C GLU A 322 -6.51 -19.17 -4.48
N GLY A 323 -6.34 -18.31 -3.52
CA GLY A 323 -5.43 -17.18 -3.63
C GLY A 323 -5.13 -16.64 -2.25
N GLY A 324 -4.52 -15.49 -2.21
CA GLY A 324 -4.16 -14.79 -0.98
C GLY A 324 -4.46 -13.32 -1.06
N VAL A 325 -4.08 -12.60 -0.03
CA VAL A 325 -4.11 -11.13 -0.03
C VAL A 325 -2.71 -10.60 -0.31
N SER A 326 -2.63 -9.48 -1.03
CA SER A 326 -1.42 -8.70 -1.09
C SER A 326 -1.41 -7.67 0.04
N ILE A 327 -0.22 -7.18 0.40
CA ILE A 327 -0.14 -6.12 1.39
C ILE A 327 -0.64 -4.80 0.81
N GLY A 328 -1.11 -3.94 1.71
CA GLY A 328 -1.38 -2.54 1.44
C GLY A 328 -0.60 -1.67 2.39
N GLY A 329 -0.97 -0.40 2.45
CA GLY A 329 -0.30 0.56 3.30
C GLY A 329 0.84 1.26 2.60
N ALA A 330 1.89 1.57 3.33
CA ALA A 330 2.97 2.41 2.83
C ALA A 330 4.33 2.00 3.38
N SER A 331 5.34 2.58 2.78
CA SER A 331 6.74 2.43 3.19
C SER A 331 7.41 3.80 3.27
N LEU A 332 8.59 3.82 3.87
CA LEU A 332 9.40 5.02 4.08
C LEU A 332 10.48 5.13 3.01
N TRP A 333 10.51 6.27 2.35
CA TRP A 333 11.43 6.58 1.25
C TRP A 333 12.38 7.70 1.65
N ALA A 334 13.66 7.39 1.67
CA ALA A 334 14.70 8.40 1.87
C ALA A 334 14.98 9.15 0.57
N LEU A 335 14.92 10.48 0.59
CA LEU A 335 15.18 11.30 -0.58
C LEU A 335 16.64 11.73 -0.62
N ASN A 336 17.22 11.73 -1.83
CA ASN A 336 18.59 12.13 -2.04
C ASN A 336 18.69 13.64 -2.15
N ASN A 337 19.04 14.30 -1.05
CA ASN A 337 19.23 15.75 -0.98
C ASN A 337 20.73 16.14 -1.01
N ASN A 338 21.63 15.20 -1.34
CA ASN A 338 23.08 15.41 -1.36
C ASN A 338 23.63 15.97 -0.04
N ASP A 339 23.06 15.51 1.09
CA ASP A 339 23.44 15.92 2.44
C ASP A 339 23.59 14.69 3.32
N ASP A 340 24.84 14.29 3.57
CA ASP A 340 25.12 13.05 4.31
C ASP A 340 24.69 13.12 5.78
N ALA A 341 24.71 14.31 6.40
CA ALA A 341 24.23 14.47 7.77
C ALA A 341 22.72 14.25 7.85
N LYS A 342 21.96 14.78 6.90
CA LYS A 342 20.52 14.51 6.81
C LYS A 342 20.20 13.06 6.49
N ALA A 343 20.96 12.42 5.61
CA ALA A 343 20.81 11.01 5.31
C ALA A 343 21.09 10.14 6.55
N ALA A 344 22.13 10.44 7.30
CA ALA A 344 22.45 9.75 8.55
C ALA A 344 21.35 9.94 9.59
N ALA A 345 20.84 11.17 9.76
CA ALA A 345 19.76 11.47 10.68
C ALA A 345 18.46 10.75 10.27
N THR A 346 18.13 10.75 8.99
CA THR A 346 16.97 10.04 8.44
C THR A 346 17.04 8.55 8.72
N TRP A 347 18.21 7.94 8.50
CA TRP A 347 18.42 6.52 8.78
C TRP A 347 18.23 6.17 10.26
N LYS A 348 18.73 7.01 11.17
CA LYS A 348 18.54 6.83 12.62
C LYS A 348 17.05 6.88 12.99
N PHE A 349 16.30 7.80 12.42
CA PHE A 349 14.85 7.88 12.62
C PHE A 349 14.13 6.65 12.08
N ILE A 350 14.48 6.19 10.88
CA ILE A 350 13.94 4.97 10.29
C ILE A 350 14.17 3.77 11.22
N LYS A 351 15.40 3.59 11.70
CA LYS A 351 15.71 2.48 12.64
C LYS A 351 14.90 2.55 13.92
N PHE A 352 14.65 3.74 14.42
CA PHE A 352 13.77 3.94 15.58
C PHE A 352 12.34 3.49 15.27
N LEU A 353 11.79 3.90 14.14
CA LEU A 353 10.41 3.55 13.75
C LEU A 353 10.21 2.04 13.56
N ILE A 354 11.23 1.32 13.12
CA ILE A 354 11.15 -0.12 12.89
C ILE A 354 11.73 -0.94 14.06
N SER A 355 12.08 -0.31 15.16
CA SER A 355 12.49 -1.05 16.36
C SER A 355 11.36 -1.93 16.87
N PRO A 356 11.66 -3.07 17.52
CA PRO A 356 10.61 -3.93 18.08
C PRO A 356 9.63 -3.18 18.98
N GLU A 357 10.13 -2.30 19.83
CA GLU A 357 9.32 -1.49 20.75
C GLU A 357 8.37 -0.55 19.99
N SER A 358 8.89 0.19 19.02
CA SER A 358 8.07 1.11 18.20
C SER A 358 7.03 0.35 17.38
N GLN A 359 7.39 -0.80 16.82
CA GLN A 359 6.48 -1.60 16.01
C GLN A 359 5.38 -2.26 16.85
N ALA A 360 5.68 -2.69 18.07
CA ALA A 360 4.67 -3.20 18.98
C ALA A 360 3.66 -2.11 19.39
N TYR A 361 4.15 -0.92 19.70
CA TYR A 361 3.30 0.25 19.96
C TYR A 361 2.44 0.60 18.75
N TRP A 362 3.05 0.69 17.56
CA TRP A 362 2.37 1.04 16.31
C TRP A 362 1.25 0.06 15.97
N ASN A 363 1.53 -1.25 16.08
CA ASN A 363 0.52 -2.29 15.89
C ASN A 363 -0.65 -2.12 16.87
N ALA A 364 -0.37 -1.98 18.16
CA ALA A 364 -1.40 -1.88 19.20
C ALA A 364 -2.29 -0.65 19.05
N GLU A 365 -1.72 0.47 18.61
CA GLU A 365 -2.44 1.74 18.49
C GLU A 365 -3.12 1.95 17.14
N THR A 366 -2.87 1.08 16.17
CA THR A 366 -3.42 1.26 14.82
C THR A 366 -4.13 0.01 14.27
N GLY A 367 -3.46 -1.11 14.25
CA GLY A 367 -3.86 -2.34 13.59
C GLY A 367 -2.92 -2.71 12.43
N TYR A 368 -2.01 -1.82 12.03
CA TYR A 368 -0.95 -2.18 11.09
C TYR A 368 -0.12 -3.33 11.63
N PHE A 369 0.38 -4.20 10.75
CA PHE A 369 1.28 -5.27 11.15
C PHE A 369 2.56 -4.73 11.76
N PRO A 370 3.11 -5.42 12.77
CA PRO A 370 4.49 -5.15 13.16
C PRO A 370 5.42 -5.66 12.04
N VAL A 371 6.12 -4.75 11.39
CA VAL A 371 7.03 -5.11 10.28
C VAL A 371 8.31 -5.77 10.77
N THR A 372 8.64 -5.61 12.05
CA THR A 372 9.79 -6.23 12.70
C THR A 372 9.32 -7.45 13.48
N THR A 373 9.87 -8.62 13.16
CA THR A 373 9.41 -9.88 13.74
C THR A 373 9.55 -9.96 15.25
N ALA A 374 10.61 -9.37 15.80
CA ALA A 374 10.85 -9.34 17.25
C ALA A 374 9.82 -8.52 18.04
N ALA A 375 8.98 -7.74 17.39
CA ALA A 375 7.90 -7.01 18.06
C ALA A 375 6.91 -7.95 18.78
N ASP A 376 6.77 -9.18 18.31
CA ASP A 376 5.90 -10.20 18.91
C ASP A 376 6.33 -10.59 20.33
N GLU A 377 7.58 -10.36 20.68
CA GLU A 377 8.13 -10.61 22.02
C GLU A 377 7.87 -9.46 22.99
N GLU A 378 7.46 -8.30 22.49
CA GLU A 378 7.19 -7.13 23.33
C GLU A 378 5.90 -7.34 24.15
N GLN A 379 5.93 -6.92 25.42
CA GLN A 379 4.78 -7.05 26.29
C GLN A 379 3.57 -6.26 25.77
N THR A 380 3.80 -5.09 25.19
CA THR A 380 2.76 -4.27 24.56
C THR A 380 2.00 -5.06 23.49
N PHE A 381 2.70 -5.81 22.64
CA PHE A 381 2.08 -6.66 21.64
C PHE A 381 1.24 -7.77 22.26
N LYS A 382 1.81 -8.49 23.24
CA LYS A 382 1.13 -9.61 23.90
C LYS A 382 -0.13 -9.16 24.63
N ASP A 383 -0.07 -8.05 25.35
CA ASP A 383 -1.20 -7.49 26.09
C ASP A 383 -2.32 -7.04 25.14
N ASN A 384 -1.94 -6.41 24.03
CA ASN A 384 -2.91 -5.93 23.04
C ASN A 384 -3.70 -7.09 22.39
N VAL A 385 -3.02 -8.15 21.96
CA VAL A 385 -3.66 -9.32 21.36
C VAL A 385 -4.55 -10.05 22.37
N ALA A 386 -4.13 -10.11 23.64
CA ALA A 386 -4.93 -10.70 24.71
C ALA A 386 -6.21 -9.90 24.96
N GLN A 387 -6.14 -8.58 24.96
CA GLN A 387 -7.28 -7.69 25.18
C GLN A 387 -8.18 -7.58 23.94
N TYR A 388 -7.61 -7.57 22.75
CA TYR A 388 -8.31 -7.41 21.48
C TYR A 388 -7.96 -8.56 20.52
N PRO A 389 -8.64 -9.73 20.66
CA PRO A 389 -8.36 -10.90 19.80
C PRO A 389 -8.54 -10.62 18.30
N GLN A 390 -9.26 -9.56 17.93
CA GLN A 390 -9.46 -9.14 16.55
C GLN A 390 -8.12 -8.89 15.83
N PHE A 391 -7.10 -8.46 16.56
CA PHE A 391 -5.76 -8.23 15.99
C PHE A 391 -5.08 -9.52 15.51
N GLN A 392 -5.38 -10.66 16.15
CA GLN A 392 -4.80 -11.94 15.76
C GLN A 392 -5.26 -12.39 14.37
N THR A 393 -6.51 -12.15 14.01
CA THR A 393 -7.05 -12.48 12.67
C THR A 393 -6.22 -11.84 11.57
N ALA A 394 -5.85 -10.57 11.73
CA ALA A 394 -5.03 -9.83 10.78
C ALA A 394 -3.65 -10.47 10.59
N ILE A 395 -3.01 -10.83 11.70
CA ILE A 395 -1.69 -11.45 11.70
C ILE A 395 -1.75 -12.82 11.04
N ASP A 396 -2.74 -13.63 11.37
CA ASP A 396 -2.93 -14.97 10.80
C ASP A 396 -3.14 -14.90 9.29
N GLN A 397 -3.95 -13.95 8.81
CA GLN A 397 -4.19 -13.79 7.37
C GLN A 397 -2.90 -13.43 6.61
N LEU A 398 -2.07 -12.55 7.17
CA LEU A 398 -0.78 -12.24 6.55
C LEU A 398 0.10 -13.47 6.42
N HIS A 399 0.21 -14.26 7.50
CA HIS A 399 1.06 -15.45 7.51
C HIS A 399 0.50 -16.58 6.64
N ASP A 400 -0.80 -16.65 6.45
CA ASP A 400 -1.44 -17.62 5.57
C ASP A 400 -1.36 -17.24 4.08
N SER A 401 -1.03 -15.98 3.78
CA SER A 401 -0.82 -15.52 2.39
C SER A 401 0.58 -15.86 1.91
N LYS A 402 0.68 -16.36 0.67
CA LYS A 402 1.95 -16.76 0.09
C LYS A 402 2.64 -15.59 -0.59
N PRO A 403 4.00 -15.54 -0.62
CA PRO A 403 4.75 -14.46 -1.26
C PRO A 403 4.41 -14.21 -2.74
N GLN A 404 3.94 -15.21 -3.46
CA GLN A 404 3.53 -15.10 -4.87
C GLN A 404 2.35 -14.14 -5.09
N TYR A 405 1.61 -13.77 -4.03
CA TYR A 405 0.52 -12.80 -4.09
C TYR A 405 0.96 -11.40 -3.68
N ALA A 406 2.21 -11.05 -3.96
CA ALA A 406 2.76 -9.74 -3.61
C ALA A 406 2.02 -8.57 -4.29
N GLY A 407 1.35 -8.83 -5.41
CA GLY A 407 0.63 -7.80 -6.17
C GLY A 407 1.46 -7.18 -7.29
N ALA A 408 0.86 -6.24 -8.02
CA ALA A 408 1.49 -5.63 -9.17
C ALA A 408 2.38 -4.44 -8.82
N LEU A 409 3.34 -4.15 -9.69
CA LEU A 409 4.14 -2.93 -9.70
C LEU A 409 3.94 -2.21 -11.03
N LEU A 410 3.28 -1.05 -11.00
CA LEU A 410 3.00 -0.25 -12.19
C LEU A 410 3.41 1.19 -11.93
N SER A 411 4.06 1.83 -12.90
CA SER A 411 4.42 3.26 -12.81
C SER A 411 3.17 4.16 -12.76
N VAL A 412 2.09 3.72 -13.40
CA VAL A 412 0.79 4.42 -13.48
C VAL A 412 -0.25 3.88 -12.50
N PHE A 413 0.16 3.14 -11.50
CA PHE A 413 -0.78 2.46 -10.59
C PHE A 413 -1.74 3.41 -9.86
N PRO A 414 -1.31 4.58 -9.37
CA PRO A 414 -2.25 5.52 -8.76
C PRO A 414 -3.37 5.93 -9.71
N GLU A 415 -3.04 6.23 -10.95
CA GLU A 415 -4.00 6.59 -11.99
C GLU A 415 -4.87 5.40 -12.40
N ALA A 416 -4.27 4.22 -12.50
CA ALA A 416 -4.98 2.98 -12.81
C ALA A 416 -6.05 2.66 -11.75
N ARG A 417 -5.72 2.83 -10.48
CA ARG A 417 -6.69 2.63 -9.37
C ARG A 417 -7.88 3.56 -9.50
N GLN A 418 -7.66 4.82 -9.84
CA GLN A 418 -8.73 5.79 -10.04
C GLN A 418 -9.61 5.44 -11.25
N ILE A 419 -9.01 4.96 -12.33
CA ILE A 419 -9.76 4.49 -13.50
C ILE A 419 -10.66 3.31 -13.12
N VAL A 420 -10.13 2.35 -12.39
CA VAL A 420 -10.89 1.19 -11.90
C VAL A 420 -12.08 1.65 -11.05
N GLU A 421 -11.85 2.56 -10.12
CA GLU A 421 -12.92 3.09 -9.25
C GLU A 421 -14.01 3.80 -10.04
N THR A 422 -13.64 4.60 -11.03
CA THR A 422 -14.59 5.31 -11.89
C THR A 422 -15.45 4.33 -12.68
N GLU A 423 -14.88 3.28 -13.24
CA GLU A 423 -15.62 2.28 -14.01
C GLU A 423 -16.53 1.41 -13.13
N ILE A 424 -16.10 1.07 -11.92
CA ILE A 424 -16.95 0.38 -10.94
C ILE A 424 -18.13 1.26 -10.57
N GLU A 425 -17.91 2.54 -10.31
CA GLU A 425 -18.97 3.50 -9.98
C GLU A 425 -19.98 3.64 -11.12
N ASN A 426 -19.50 3.76 -12.36
CA ASN A 426 -20.36 3.83 -13.54
C ASN A 426 -21.23 2.56 -13.67
N MET A 427 -20.66 1.41 -13.43
CA MET A 427 -21.38 0.13 -13.47
C MET A 427 -22.46 0.07 -12.37
N ILE A 428 -22.11 0.40 -11.14
CA ILE A 428 -23.05 0.37 -10.01
C ILE A 428 -24.20 1.35 -10.23
N ASN A 429 -23.93 2.52 -10.81
CA ASN A 429 -24.94 3.51 -11.13
C ASN A 429 -25.78 3.15 -12.37
N GLY A 430 -25.53 2.00 -13.00
CA GLY A 430 -26.28 1.50 -14.13
C GLY A 430 -25.94 2.16 -15.47
N ASN A 431 -24.81 2.88 -15.55
CA ASN A 431 -24.39 3.58 -16.76
C ASN A 431 -23.68 2.69 -17.77
N GLU A 432 -23.18 1.54 -17.34
CA GLU A 432 -22.53 0.56 -18.19
C GLU A 432 -22.65 -0.86 -17.61
N THR A 433 -22.48 -1.86 -18.48
CA THR A 433 -22.44 -3.26 -18.05
C THR A 433 -21.09 -3.62 -17.45
N PRO A 434 -21.00 -4.72 -16.69
CA PRO A 434 -19.71 -5.23 -16.23
C PRO A 434 -18.69 -5.45 -17.36
N GLU A 435 -19.12 -6.01 -18.48
CA GLU A 435 -18.30 -6.26 -19.67
C GLU A 435 -17.73 -4.95 -20.22
N LYS A 436 -18.56 -3.93 -20.34
CA LYS A 436 -18.15 -2.62 -20.83
C LYS A 436 -17.20 -1.93 -19.87
N ALA A 437 -17.45 -2.04 -18.57
CA ALA A 437 -16.57 -1.48 -17.54
C ALA A 437 -15.16 -2.10 -17.64
N VAL A 438 -15.05 -3.43 -17.77
CA VAL A 438 -13.76 -4.12 -17.95
C VAL A 438 -13.04 -3.65 -19.21
N GLU A 439 -13.75 -3.54 -20.33
CA GLU A 439 -13.19 -3.05 -21.59
C GLU A 439 -12.65 -1.62 -21.43
N SER A 440 -13.41 -0.75 -20.79
CA SER A 440 -13.00 0.63 -20.52
C SER A 440 -11.77 0.72 -19.61
N MET A 441 -11.71 -0.08 -18.55
CA MET A 441 -10.52 -0.15 -17.68
C MET A 441 -9.28 -0.54 -18.48
N ALA A 442 -9.37 -1.63 -19.24
CA ALA A 442 -8.24 -2.17 -20.00
C ALA A 442 -7.75 -1.20 -21.08
N SER A 443 -8.64 -0.47 -21.72
CA SER A 443 -8.26 0.47 -22.78
C SER A 443 -7.65 1.76 -22.26
N GLN A 444 -7.96 2.17 -21.01
CA GLN A 444 -7.48 3.42 -20.42
C GLN A 444 -6.17 3.26 -19.65
N ILE A 445 -5.89 2.07 -19.15
CA ILE A 445 -4.67 1.78 -18.39
C ILE A 445 -3.55 1.33 -19.33
#